data_7e63f9c2d2b97df076e27cc37ed5c28d
#
_entry.id   7e63f9c2d2b97df076e27cc37ed5c28d
#
_cell.length_a   1.000
_cell.length_b   1.000
_cell.length_c   1.000
_cell.angle_alpha   90.00
_cell.angle_beta   90.00
_cell.angle_gamma   90.00
#
_symmetry.space_group_name_H-M   'P 1'
#
loop_
_entity.id
_entity.type
_entity.pdbx_description
1 polymer ?
#
loop_
_entity_poly.entity_id
_entity_poly.type
_entity_poly.pdbx_seq_one_letter_code
_entity_poly.pdbx_strand_id
1 'polypeptide(L)'
;MPTTDHTAPPPAPPVRGLHHFAWRCRDSEETRRFYEDLLGLPLAHVIKSDHVPSTGEYCPYVHIFFQMRDGSYIAFFDLGDDIAALPSPNTPAWVNHIALRVDSVSDLLAAKARLENAGVEVLGVTDHHIIESIYFFDPNGIRVELTTPTVPQAEMEAHARRAHADLDAWTVRKAELRTAGGSANV
;
A
#
# COMPACT_ATOMS: atom_id res chain seq x y z
N MET A 1 -39.92 14.49 27.17
CA MET A 1 -38.56 14.29 26.64
C MET A 1 -38.54 12.96 26.00
N PRO A 2 -38.46 12.82 24.66
CA PRO A 2 -38.32 11.52 24.04
C PRO A 2 -36.92 10.97 24.30
N THR A 3 -36.83 9.81 24.90
CA THR A 3 -35.60 9.01 25.03
C THR A 3 -35.20 8.54 23.65
N THR A 4 -34.12 9.06 23.10
CA THR A 4 -33.50 8.50 21.89
C THR A 4 -32.95 7.13 22.23
N ASP A 5 -33.67 6.10 21.79
CA ASP A 5 -33.22 4.71 21.83
C ASP A 5 -31.99 4.59 20.89
N HIS A 6 -30.78 4.64 21.45
CA HIS A 6 -29.54 4.37 20.73
C HIS A 6 -29.39 2.85 20.57
N THR A 7 -30.17 2.26 19.68
CA THR A 7 -29.87 0.89 19.23
C THR A 7 -28.50 0.90 18.59
N ALA A 8 -27.62 0.01 19.05
CA ALA A 8 -26.30 -0.17 18.46
C ALA A 8 -26.45 -0.42 16.95
N PRO A 9 -25.58 0.17 16.12
CA PRO A 9 -25.65 -0.06 14.67
C PRO A 9 -25.54 -1.55 14.36
N PRO A 10 -26.18 -2.02 13.30
CA PRO A 10 -26.07 -3.42 12.90
C PRO A 10 -24.61 -3.79 12.64
N PRO A 11 -24.23 -5.06 12.84
CA PRO A 11 -22.85 -5.49 12.60
C PRO A 11 -22.44 -5.21 11.15
N ALA A 12 -21.24 -4.69 10.96
CA ALA A 12 -20.69 -4.41 9.64
C ALA A 12 -20.60 -5.71 8.80
N PRO A 13 -20.92 -5.68 7.50
CA PRO A 13 -20.71 -6.84 6.63
C PRO A 13 -19.22 -7.21 6.58
N PRO A 14 -18.90 -8.52 6.49
CA PRO A 14 -17.51 -8.94 6.48
C PRO A 14 -16.77 -8.49 5.20
N VAL A 15 -15.67 -7.77 5.35
CA VAL A 15 -14.71 -7.51 4.28
C VAL A 15 -13.81 -8.75 4.15
N ARG A 16 -13.74 -9.37 2.98
CA ARG A 16 -13.06 -10.66 2.75
C ARG A 16 -11.60 -10.53 2.36
N GLY A 17 -11.20 -9.38 1.78
CA GLY A 17 -9.83 -9.18 1.32
C GLY A 17 -9.70 -7.97 0.41
N LEU A 18 -8.51 -7.76 -0.11
CA LEU A 18 -8.25 -6.74 -1.12
C LEU A 18 -8.75 -7.24 -2.48
N HIS A 19 -9.58 -6.46 -3.18
CA HIS A 19 -9.88 -6.72 -4.58
C HIS A 19 -8.80 -6.11 -5.47
N HIS A 20 -8.63 -4.79 -5.38
CA HIS A 20 -7.53 -4.09 -6.04
C HIS A 20 -7.20 -2.80 -5.30
N PHE A 21 -5.97 -2.36 -5.48
CA PHE A 21 -5.48 -1.05 -5.12
C PHE A 21 -5.18 -0.29 -6.41
N ALA A 22 -5.72 0.91 -6.58
CA ALA A 22 -5.58 1.66 -7.82
C ALA A 22 -4.84 2.98 -7.60
N TRP A 23 -3.94 3.30 -8.55
CA TRP A 23 -3.15 4.52 -8.58
C TRP A 23 -3.14 5.12 -9.97
N ARG A 24 -2.68 6.36 -10.10
CA ARG A 24 -2.39 6.96 -11.40
C ARG A 24 -0.97 6.60 -11.82
N CYS A 25 -0.77 6.24 -13.08
CA CYS A 25 0.56 6.14 -13.70
C CYS A 25 0.72 7.21 -14.79
N ARG A 26 1.96 7.53 -15.11
CA ARG A 26 2.28 8.46 -16.20
C ARG A 26 2.25 7.78 -17.57
N ASP A 27 2.61 6.49 -17.61
CA ASP A 27 2.66 5.68 -18.84
C ASP A 27 2.35 4.23 -18.48
N SER A 28 1.37 3.66 -19.15
CA SER A 28 0.89 2.30 -18.87
C SER A 28 1.87 1.23 -19.33
N GLU A 29 2.64 1.44 -20.41
CA GLU A 29 3.62 0.46 -20.88
C GLU A 29 4.90 0.46 -20.03
N GLU A 30 5.36 1.61 -19.55
CA GLU A 30 6.46 1.71 -18.57
C GLU A 30 6.07 1.00 -17.27
N THR A 31 4.83 1.21 -16.80
CA THR A 31 4.28 0.56 -15.61
C THR A 31 4.16 -0.95 -15.81
N ARG A 32 3.71 -1.41 -17.00
CA ARG A 32 3.66 -2.84 -17.34
C ARG A 32 5.04 -3.49 -17.26
N ARG A 33 6.06 -2.87 -17.87
CA ARG A 33 7.44 -3.41 -17.82
C ARG A 33 7.95 -3.56 -16.39
N PHE A 34 7.61 -2.62 -15.54
CA PHE A 34 8.01 -2.69 -14.13
C PHE A 34 7.27 -3.81 -13.38
N TYR A 35 5.94 -3.84 -13.44
CA TYR A 35 5.16 -4.79 -12.66
C TYR A 35 5.13 -6.20 -13.26
N GLU A 36 5.03 -6.34 -14.58
CA GLU A 36 5.02 -7.65 -15.23
C GLU A 36 6.42 -8.18 -15.47
N ASP A 37 7.27 -7.44 -16.22
CA ASP A 37 8.56 -7.98 -16.64
C ASP A 37 9.58 -8.01 -15.50
N LEU A 38 9.57 -7.03 -14.59
CA LEU A 38 10.54 -6.95 -13.49
C LEU A 38 10.04 -7.60 -12.20
N LEU A 39 8.81 -7.32 -11.74
CA LEU A 39 8.26 -7.90 -10.51
C LEU A 39 7.56 -9.25 -10.72
N GLY A 40 7.23 -9.62 -11.96
CA GLY A 40 6.60 -10.90 -12.27
C GLY A 40 5.11 -10.98 -11.95
N LEU A 41 4.42 -9.84 -11.88
CA LEU A 41 2.97 -9.77 -11.71
C LEU A 41 2.31 -9.70 -13.09
N PRO A 42 1.62 -10.75 -13.56
CA PRO A 42 1.08 -10.77 -14.93
C PRO A 42 0.02 -9.67 -15.12
N LEU A 43 0.07 -9.00 -16.29
CA LEU A 43 -1.00 -8.12 -16.75
C LEU A 43 -2.25 -8.96 -17.02
N ALA A 44 -3.23 -8.89 -16.15
CA ALA A 44 -4.40 -9.75 -16.19
C ALA A 44 -5.64 -9.08 -16.81
N HIS A 45 -5.70 -7.74 -16.79
CA HIS A 45 -6.88 -7.03 -17.25
C HIS A 45 -6.55 -5.62 -17.73
N VAL A 46 -7.24 -5.18 -18.81
CA VAL A 46 -7.11 -3.84 -19.40
C VAL A 46 -8.50 -3.32 -19.76
N ILE A 47 -8.90 -2.21 -19.15
CA ILE A 47 -10.13 -1.51 -19.45
C ILE A 47 -9.79 -0.19 -20.14
N LYS A 48 -10.47 0.11 -21.24
CA LYS A 48 -10.39 1.41 -21.92
C LYS A 48 -11.76 2.06 -21.91
N SER A 49 -11.82 3.35 -21.62
CA SER A 49 -13.07 4.12 -21.66
C SER A 49 -12.78 5.59 -21.98
N ASP A 50 -13.72 6.24 -22.63
CA ASP A 50 -13.67 7.68 -22.87
C ASP A 50 -14.43 8.47 -21.79
N HIS A 51 -15.23 7.78 -20.96
CA HIS A 51 -16.01 8.41 -19.90
C HIS A 51 -15.83 7.69 -18.56
N VAL A 52 -15.80 8.47 -17.49
CA VAL A 52 -15.75 7.95 -16.11
C VAL A 52 -17.12 7.38 -15.74
N PRO A 53 -17.26 6.06 -15.46
CA PRO A 53 -18.57 5.45 -15.24
C PRO A 53 -19.36 6.01 -14.04
N SER A 54 -18.65 6.49 -13.00
CA SER A 54 -19.29 7.01 -11.78
C SER A 54 -19.77 8.44 -11.88
N THR A 55 -19.19 9.26 -12.80
CA THR A 55 -19.50 10.69 -12.93
C THR A 55 -20.07 11.08 -14.29
N GLY A 56 -19.84 10.25 -15.32
CA GLY A 56 -20.16 10.56 -16.72
C GLY A 56 -19.22 11.56 -17.39
N GLU A 57 -18.17 12.00 -16.69
CA GLU A 57 -17.16 12.94 -17.19
C GLU A 57 -16.43 12.35 -18.40
N TYR A 58 -16.20 13.17 -19.43
CA TYR A 58 -15.34 12.80 -20.55
C TYR A 58 -13.87 12.93 -20.13
N CYS A 59 -13.22 11.79 -19.98
CA CYS A 59 -11.82 11.67 -19.64
C CYS A 59 -11.32 10.33 -20.22
N PRO A 60 -10.75 10.30 -21.42
CA PRO A 60 -10.20 9.07 -21.98
C PRO A 60 -9.09 8.50 -21.09
N TYR A 61 -9.16 7.22 -20.81
CA TYR A 61 -8.17 6.53 -19.99
C TYR A 61 -8.02 5.05 -20.35
N VAL A 62 -6.91 4.47 -19.90
CA VAL A 62 -6.75 3.03 -19.76
C VAL A 62 -6.55 2.68 -18.29
N HIS A 63 -7.20 1.59 -17.84
CA HIS A 63 -7.05 1.04 -16.51
C HIS A 63 -6.48 -0.38 -16.63
N ILE A 64 -5.26 -0.57 -16.14
CA ILE A 64 -4.48 -1.81 -16.24
C ILE A 64 -4.38 -2.47 -14.87
N PHE A 65 -4.42 -3.82 -14.83
CA PHE A 65 -4.44 -4.61 -13.61
C PHE A 65 -3.37 -5.69 -13.65
N PHE A 66 -2.52 -5.73 -12.64
CA PHE A 66 -1.50 -6.76 -12.43
C PHE A 66 -1.95 -7.69 -11.30
N GLN A 67 -2.03 -9.00 -11.61
CA GLN A 67 -2.60 -9.98 -10.68
C GLN A 67 -1.56 -10.50 -9.70
N MET A 68 -1.94 -10.57 -8.42
CA MET A 68 -1.21 -11.27 -7.37
C MET A 68 -1.71 -12.71 -7.22
N ARG A 69 -0.91 -13.58 -6.56
CA ARG A 69 -1.24 -15.01 -6.42
C ARG A 69 -2.52 -15.29 -5.61
N ASP A 70 -2.92 -14.39 -4.74
CA ASP A 70 -4.16 -14.48 -3.96
C ASP A 70 -5.41 -14.04 -4.72
N GLY A 71 -5.24 -13.63 -5.99
CA GLY A 71 -6.32 -13.15 -6.86
C GLY A 71 -6.64 -11.67 -6.72
N SER A 72 -5.97 -10.95 -5.83
CA SER A 72 -6.07 -9.49 -5.77
C SER A 72 -5.19 -8.82 -6.83
N TYR A 73 -5.33 -7.50 -6.99
CA TYR A 73 -4.60 -6.76 -8.03
C TYR A 73 -3.97 -5.48 -7.48
N ILE A 74 -2.84 -5.11 -8.09
CA ILE A 74 -2.41 -3.72 -8.14
C ILE A 74 -2.80 -3.16 -9.51
N ALA A 75 -3.37 -1.96 -9.54
CA ALA A 75 -3.96 -1.41 -10.75
C ALA A 75 -3.56 0.04 -10.96
N PHE A 76 -3.59 0.48 -12.21
CA PHE A 76 -3.19 1.85 -12.58
C PHE A 76 -4.13 2.45 -13.60
N PHE A 77 -4.34 3.76 -13.46
CA PHE A 77 -4.99 4.60 -14.45
C PHE A 77 -3.95 5.44 -15.18
N ASP A 78 -3.90 5.32 -16.49
CA ASP A 78 -3.19 6.21 -17.39
C ASP A 78 -4.22 7.10 -18.10
N LEU A 79 -4.09 8.41 -17.93
CA LEU A 79 -5.02 9.40 -18.48
C LEU A 79 -4.53 10.01 -19.80
N GLY A 80 -3.43 9.46 -20.36
CA GLY A 80 -2.88 9.89 -21.64
C GLY A 80 -2.20 11.27 -21.63
N ASP A 81 -1.77 11.73 -20.45
CA ASP A 81 -1.17 13.07 -20.27
C ASP A 81 0.27 13.03 -19.73
N ASP A 82 0.87 11.83 -19.66
CA ASP A 82 2.23 11.56 -19.18
C ASP A 82 2.53 12.07 -17.75
N ILE A 83 1.49 12.21 -16.91
CA ILE A 83 1.62 12.73 -15.55
C ILE A 83 1.41 11.59 -14.53
N ALA A 84 2.40 11.36 -13.66
CA ALA A 84 2.24 10.49 -12.49
C ALA A 84 1.45 11.16 -11.37
N ALA A 85 0.98 10.36 -10.40
CA ALA A 85 0.39 10.87 -9.18
C ALA A 85 1.41 11.72 -8.40
N LEU A 86 0.97 12.84 -7.85
CA LEU A 86 1.83 13.65 -6.97
C LEU A 86 2.00 12.95 -5.62
N PRO A 87 3.21 12.98 -5.04
CA PRO A 87 3.40 12.55 -3.66
C PRO A 87 2.63 13.48 -2.71
N SER A 88 2.27 12.96 -1.54
CA SER A 88 1.61 13.76 -0.51
C SER A 88 2.56 14.84 0.03
N PRO A 89 2.23 16.14 -0.07
CA PRO A 89 3.17 17.22 0.25
C PRO A 89 3.49 17.36 1.74
N ASN A 90 2.69 16.75 2.61
CA ASN A 90 2.85 16.84 4.07
C ASN A 90 3.20 15.49 4.72
N THR A 91 3.61 14.51 3.92
CA THR A 91 3.87 13.15 4.38
C THR A 91 5.29 12.75 3.99
N PRO A 92 6.13 12.33 4.96
CA PRO A 92 7.45 11.80 4.64
C PRO A 92 7.38 10.63 3.67
N ALA A 93 8.33 10.54 2.74
CA ALA A 93 8.33 9.55 1.65
C ALA A 93 8.34 8.08 2.13
N TRP A 94 8.76 7.82 3.36
CA TRP A 94 8.77 6.48 3.94
C TRP A 94 7.40 6.03 4.50
N VAL A 95 6.41 6.93 4.63
CA VAL A 95 5.12 6.61 5.28
C VAL A 95 4.17 5.91 4.33
N ASN A 96 3.86 6.54 3.20
CA ASN A 96 2.90 5.98 2.24
C ASN A 96 3.60 4.93 1.37
N HIS A 97 3.19 3.69 1.51
CA HIS A 97 3.71 2.57 0.70
C HIS A 97 2.64 1.48 0.53
N ILE A 98 2.85 0.63 -0.46
CA ILE A 98 2.10 -0.61 -0.61
C ILE A 98 3.03 -1.79 -0.32
N ALA A 99 2.64 -2.65 0.62
CA ALA A 99 3.39 -3.85 0.97
C ALA A 99 2.80 -5.07 0.26
N LEU A 100 3.65 -5.77 -0.48
CA LEU A 100 3.34 -7.00 -1.19
C LEU A 100 4.08 -8.16 -0.53
N ARG A 101 3.37 -9.26 -0.28
CA ARG A 101 3.95 -10.41 0.39
C ARG A 101 4.71 -11.31 -0.58
N VAL A 102 5.89 -11.75 -0.16
CA VAL A 102 6.63 -12.87 -0.75
C VAL A 102 6.65 -14.05 0.22
N ASP A 103 6.92 -15.26 -0.30
CA ASP A 103 6.76 -16.49 0.49
C ASP A 103 7.88 -16.72 1.49
N SER A 104 9.09 -16.21 1.22
CA SER A 104 10.27 -16.46 2.06
C SER A 104 11.32 -15.34 2.00
N VAL A 105 12.24 -15.35 2.96
CA VAL A 105 13.44 -14.48 2.96
C VAL A 105 14.29 -14.75 1.71
N SER A 106 14.38 -15.99 1.25
CA SER A 106 15.09 -16.32 0.00
C SER A 106 14.47 -15.63 -1.21
N ASP A 107 13.14 -15.60 -1.31
CA ASP A 107 12.43 -14.89 -2.38
C ASP A 107 12.60 -13.38 -2.27
N LEU A 108 12.62 -12.85 -1.05
CA LEU A 108 12.89 -11.43 -0.79
C LEU A 108 14.29 -11.03 -1.30
N LEU A 109 15.31 -11.82 -0.99
CA LEU A 109 16.68 -11.59 -1.44
C LEU A 109 16.83 -11.75 -2.96
N ALA A 110 16.15 -12.72 -3.56
CA ALA A 110 16.12 -12.90 -5.01
C ALA A 110 15.47 -11.70 -5.72
N ALA A 111 14.36 -11.19 -5.17
CA ALA A 111 13.70 -10.00 -5.68
C ALA A 111 14.59 -8.76 -5.55
N LYS A 112 15.28 -8.59 -4.41
CA LYS A 112 16.26 -7.51 -4.20
C LYS A 112 17.33 -7.53 -5.27
N ALA A 113 18.00 -8.66 -5.46
CA ALA A 113 19.05 -8.80 -6.47
C ALA A 113 18.54 -8.52 -7.90
N ARG A 114 17.32 -8.97 -8.22
CA ARG A 114 16.70 -8.72 -9.53
C ARG A 114 16.45 -7.23 -9.77
N LEU A 115 15.93 -6.52 -8.79
CA LEU A 115 15.68 -5.07 -8.85
C LEU A 115 16.99 -4.28 -9.00
N GLU A 116 17.99 -4.59 -8.17
CA GLU A 116 19.31 -3.94 -8.22
C GLU A 116 20.02 -4.17 -9.55
N ASN A 117 19.95 -5.40 -10.10
CA ASN A 117 20.48 -5.71 -11.44
C ASN A 117 19.77 -4.95 -12.57
N ALA A 118 18.51 -4.56 -12.36
CA ALA A 118 17.77 -3.70 -13.29
C ALA A 118 18.00 -2.20 -13.04
N GLY A 119 18.88 -1.82 -12.11
CA GLY A 119 19.21 -0.44 -11.80
C GLY A 119 18.23 0.27 -10.86
N VAL A 120 17.32 -0.48 -10.22
CA VAL A 120 16.40 0.07 -9.21
C VAL A 120 17.13 0.18 -7.87
N GLU A 121 17.09 1.36 -7.25
CA GLU A 121 17.61 1.55 -5.89
C GLU A 121 16.73 0.81 -4.87
N VAL A 122 17.32 -0.07 -4.07
CA VAL A 122 16.61 -0.89 -3.08
C VAL A 122 17.16 -0.64 -1.68
N LEU A 123 16.30 -0.18 -0.77
CA LEU A 123 16.60 -0.04 0.65
C LEU A 123 16.28 -1.34 1.40
N GLY A 124 17.14 -1.73 2.29
CA GLY A 124 16.98 -2.92 3.17
C GLY A 124 17.93 -4.06 2.72
N VAL A 125 17.88 -5.22 3.33
CA VAL A 125 16.78 -5.83 4.14
C VAL A 125 16.63 -5.08 5.47
N THR A 126 15.39 -4.76 5.83
CA THR A 126 15.05 -4.14 7.10
C THR A 126 14.31 -5.16 7.95
N ASP A 127 14.82 -5.43 9.16
CA ASP A 127 14.16 -6.28 10.15
C ASP A 127 13.20 -5.44 11.01
N HIS A 128 11.93 -5.81 10.99
CA HIS A 128 10.86 -5.25 11.83
C HIS A 128 10.47 -6.19 12.97
N HIS A 129 11.32 -7.15 13.34
CA HIS A 129 11.16 -8.18 14.36
C HIS A 129 10.17 -9.29 14.00
N ILE A 130 9.07 -8.98 13.32
CA ILE A 130 8.03 -9.94 12.92
C ILE A 130 7.97 -10.17 11.41
N ILE A 131 8.58 -9.29 10.65
CA ILE A 131 8.70 -9.34 9.18
C ILE A 131 10.08 -8.81 8.76
N GLU A 132 10.59 -9.28 7.64
CA GLU A 132 11.69 -8.68 6.91
C GLU A 132 11.20 -8.06 5.62
N SER A 133 11.77 -6.88 5.26
CA SER A 133 11.28 -6.07 4.15
C SER A 133 12.39 -5.44 3.33
N ILE A 134 12.12 -5.24 2.05
CA ILE A 134 12.87 -4.34 1.16
C ILE A 134 11.93 -3.28 0.61
N TYR A 135 12.49 -2.10 0.31
CA TYR A 135 11.74 -0.93 -0.17
C TYR A 135 12.37 -0.36 -1.44
N PHE A 136 11.56 0.03 -2.37
CA PHE A 136 11.97 0.68 -3.61
C PHE A 136 10.85 1.57 -4.15
N PHE A 137 11.14 2.38 -5.18
CA PHE A 137 10.13 3.17 -5.86
C PHE A 137 9.86 2.60 -7.26
N ASP A 138 8.60 2.59 -7.64
CA ASP A 138 8.17 2.29 -9.00
C ASP A 138 8.40 3.52 -9.92
N PRO A 139 8.22 3.40 -11.26
CA PRO A 139 8.39 4.52 -12.19
C PRO A 139 7.44 5.70 -11.95
N ASN A 140 6.36 5.48 -11.22
CA ASN A 140 5.36 6.50 -10.88
C ASN A 140 5.62 7.19 -9.53
N GLY A 141 6.71 6.83 -8.84
CA GLY A 141 7.05 7.37 -7.53
C GLY A 141 6.29 6.72 -6.37
N ILE A 142 5.63 5.58 -6.59
CA ILE A 142 4.99 4.81 -5.52
C ILE A 142 6.07 4.03 -4.78
N ARG A 143 6.10 4.17 -3.46
CA ARG A 143 6.94 3.32 -2.62
C ARG A 143 6.32 1.94 -2.51
N VAL A 144 7.04 0.95 -2.96
CA VAL A 144 6.69 -0.47 -2.87
C VAL A 144 7.54 -1.13 -1.81
N GLU A 145 6.92 -1.96 -0.98
CA GLU A 145 7.57 -2.86 -0.04
C GLU A 145 7.34 -4.30 -0.49
N LEU A 146 8.40 -5.10 -0.55
CA LEU A 146 8.23 -6.56 -0.52
C LEU A 146 8.56 -7.03 0.88
N THR A 147 7.70 -7.87 1.44
CA THR A 147 7.82 -8.30 2.84
C THR A 147 7.49 -9.79 3.01
N THR A 148 8.11 -10.40 4.02
CA THR A 148 7.82 -11.79 4.43
C THR A 148 7.79 -11.91 5.94
N PRO A 149 6.85 -12.68 6.53
CA PRO A 149 6.85 -12.98 7.95
C PRO A 149 8.09 -13.80 8.34
N THR A 150 8.70 -13.44 9.48
CA THR A 150 9.85 -14.15 10.08
C THR A 150 9.48 -14.89 11.37
N VAL A 151 8.26 -14.71 11.84
CA VAL A 151 7.75 -15.33 13.07
C VAL A 151 6.55 -16.23 12.79
N PRO A 152 6.28 -17.21 13.68
CA PRO A 152 5.10 -18.07 13.57
C PRO A 152 3.79 -17.29 13.69
N GLN A 153 2.71 -17.82 13.08
CA GLN A 153 1.37 -17.25 13.14
C GLN A 153 0.89 -16.96 14.56
N ALA A 154 1.23 -17.81 15.54
CA ALA A 154 0.85 -17.63 16.93
C ALA A 154 1.41 -16.34 17.56
N GLU A 155 2.59 -15.90 17.12
CA GLU A 155 3.19 -14.64 17.55
C GLU A 155 2.46 -13.45 16.93
N MET A 156 2.09 -13.52 15.65
CA MET A 156 1.24 -12.52 15.00
C MET A 156 -0.12 -12.35 15.71
N GLU A 157 -0.71 -13.47 16.15
CA GLU A 157 -1.94 -13.44 16.94
C GLU A 157 -1.74 -12.82 18.34
N ALA A 158 -0.56 -12.98 18.93
CA ALA A 158 -0.23 -12.30 20.18
C ALA A 158 -0.16 -10.78 20.02
N HIS A 159 0.37 -10.28 18.91
CA HIS A 159 0.33 -8.85 18.57
C HIS A 159 -1.12 -8.37 18.37
N ALA A 160 -1.95 -9.12 17.65
CA ALA A 160 -3.35 -8.77 17.46
C ALA A 160 -4.12 -8.64 18.80
N ARG A 161 -3.85 -9.51 19.76
CA ARG A 161 -4.48 -9.44 21.11
C ARG A 161 -4.09 -8.17 21.89
N ARG A 162 -2.92 -7.60 21.65
CA ARG A 162 -2.44 -6.38 22.32
C ARG A 162 -2.74 -5.08 21.56
N ALA A 163 -3.16 -5.18 20.33
CA ALA A 163 -3.24 -4.03 19.40
C ALA A 163 -4.04 -2.84 19.97
N HIS A 164 -5.18 -3.10 20.63
CA HIS A 164 -5.98 -2.03 21.25
C HIS A 164 -5.24 -1.35 22.40
N ALA A 165 -4.62 -2.12 23.31
CA ALA A 165 -3.88 -1.56 24.44
C ALA A 165 -2.65 -0.75 23.97
N ASP A 166 -1.94 -1.24 22.95
CA ASP A 166 -0.80 -0.54 22.36
C ASP A 166 -1.24 0.77 21.67
N LEU A 167 -2.39 0.80 21.00
CA LEU A 167 -2.97 2.00 20.41
C LEU A 167 -3.42 3.01 21.47
N ASP A 168 -4.01 2.55 22.57
CA ASP A 168 -4.41 3.40 23.70
C ASP A 168 -3.18 4.05 24.35
N ALA A 169 -2.10 3.28 24.55
CA ALA A 169 -0.83 3.80 25.05
C ALA A 169 -0.24 4.87 24.13
N TRP A 170 -0.30 4.67 22.79
CA TRP A 170 0.11 5.70 21.85
C TRP A 170 -0.76 6.95 21.91
N THR A 171 -2.06 6.81 22.12
CA THR A 171 -2.99 7.94 22.24
C THR A 171 -2.65 8.83 23.45
N VAL A 172 -2.31 8.23 24.58
CA VAL A 172 -1.82 8.93 25.77
C VAL A 172 -0.50 9.64 25.47
N ARG A 173 0.48 8.91 24.90
CA ARG A 173 1.79 9.46 24.53
C ARG A 173 1.69 10.66 23.59
N LYS A 174 0.81 10.57 22.59
CA LYS A 174 0.56 11.66 21.63
C LYS A 174 0.01 12.93 22.33
N ALA A 175 -0.84 12.78 23.34
CA ALA A 175 -1.35 13.91 24.12
C ALA A 175 -0.22 14.58 24.93
N GLU A 176 0.67 13.80 25.55
CA GLU A 176 1.85 14.30 26.27
C GLU A 176 2.80 15.09 25.36
N LEU A 177 3.08 14.56 24.16
CA LEU A 177 3.93 15.22 23.17
C LEU A 177 3.38 16.59 22.73
N ARG A 178 2.04 16.71 22.61
CA ARG A 178 1.38 17.96 22.25
C ARG A 178 1.50 19.01 23.37
N THR A 179 1.36 18.58 24.63
CA THR A 179 1.52 19.48 25.78
C THR A 179 2.95 19.95 25.98
N ALA A 180 3.93 19.03 25.77
CA ALA A 180 5.35 19.36 25.85
C ALA A 180 5.80 20.29 24.70
N GLY A 181 5.30 20.09 23.47
CA GLY A 181 5.61 20.94 22.31
C GLY A 181 4.94 22.32 22.34
N GLY A 182 3.79 22.44 23.00
CA GLY A 182 3.10 23.73 23.21
C GLY A 182 3.80 24.67 24.21
N SER A 183 4.69 24.14 25.03
CA SER A 183 5.46 24.95 26.00
C SER A 183 6.76 25.54 25.44
N ALA A 184 7.14 25.21 24.21
CA ALA A 184 8.39 25.65 23.57
C ALA A 184 8.22 26.87 22.64
N ASN A 185 7.00 27.40 22.48
CA ASN A 185 6.68 28.57 21.65
C ASN A 185 5.97 29.69 22.46
N VAL A 186 6.54 30.10 23.58
CA VAL A 186 6.17 31.36 24.29
C VAL A 186 7.39 32.21 24.49
#